data_b5194ba75b6ef51146933a08d04e19ff
#
_entry.id   b5194ba75b6ef51146933a08d04e19ff
#
_cell.length_a   1.000
_cell.length_b   1.000
_cell.length_c   1.000
_cell.angle_alpha   90.00
_cell.angle_beta   90.00
_cell.angle_gamma   90.00
#
_symmetry.space_group_name_H-M   'P 1'
#
loop_
_entity.id
_entity.type
_entity.pdbx_description
1 polymer ?
#
loop_
_entity_poly.entity_id
_entity_poly.type
_entity_poly.pdbx_seq_one_letter_code
_entity_poly.pdbx_strand_id
1 'polypeptide(L)' 'MSEFTPEKTLDAKGLKCPMPVVKTSKEIKGISVGGVLEILATDPGSMADITAWTRSTGNELLKAEKGDGVFKFYIRRVN' A
#
# COMPACT_ATOMS: atom_id res chain seq x y z
N MET A 1 -5.59 16.45 8.05
CA MET A 1 -4.32 16.58 7.33
C MET A 1 -3.51 15.32 7.56
N SER A 2 -2.97 14.71 6.51
CA SER A 2 -2.17 13.51 6.69
C SER A 2 -0.79 13.85 7.25
N GLU A 3 -0.26 12.94 8.06
CA GLU A 3 1.05 13.12 8.69
C GLU A 3 2.20 12.95 7.72
N PHE A 4 1.91 12.42 6.55
CA PHE A 4 2.90 12.15 5.51
C PHE A 4 2.28 12.39 4.15
N THR A 5 3.11 12.80 3.22
CA THR A 5 2.68 13.08 1.84
C THR A 5 3.14 11.95 0.96
N PRO A 6 2.21 11.20 0.33
CA PRO A 6 2.60 10.11 -0.57
C PRO A 6 3.32 10.65 -1.80
N GLU A 7 4.41 10.00 -2.17
CA GLU A 7 5.11 10.32 -3.40
C GLU A 7 4.31 9.86 -4.62
N LYS A 8 3.55 8.78 -4.45
CA LYS A 8 2.76 8.19 -5.52
C LYS A 8 1.52 7.52 -4.93
N THR A 9 0.45 7.48 -5.71
CA THR A 9 -0.77 6.78 -5.33
C THR A 9 -1.03 5.64 -6.31
N LEU A 10 -1.20 4.43 -5.78
CA LEU A 10 -1.56 3.27 -6.57
C LEU A 10 -3.05 3.01 -6.43
N ASP A 11 -3.77 3.06 -7.52
CA ASP A 11 -5.18 2.73 -7.53
C ASP A 11 -5.35 1.24 -7.85
N ALA A 12 -5.59 0.45 -6.83
CA ALA A 12 -5.84 -0.98 -6.96
C ALA A 12 -7.31 -1.31 -6.67
N LYS A 13 -8.19 -0.32 -6.76
CA LYS A 13 -9.62 -0.55 -6.54
C LYS A 13 -10.15 -1.47 -7.64
N GLY A 14 -11.03 -2.38 -7.24
CA GLY A 14 -11.61 -3.36 -8.16
C GLY A 14 -10.75 -4.59 -8.41
N LEU A 15 -9.51 -4.59 -7.95
CA LEU A 15 -8.62 -5.74 -8.11
C LEU A 15 -8.80 -6.69 -6.93
N LYS A 16 -8.75 -7.99 -7.22
CA LYS A 16 -8.87 -9.03 -6.20
C LYS A 16 -7.50 -9.56 -5.82
N CYS A 17 -7.38 -10.06 -4.60
CA CYS A 17 -6.18 -10.71 -4.10
C CYS A 17 -5.75 -11.81 -5.09
N PRO A 18 -4.45 -11.93 -5.43
CA PRO A 18 -3.32 -11.19 -4.86
C PRO A 18 -2.91 -9.93 -5.66
N MET A 19 -3.72 -9.46 -6.58
CA MET A 19 -3.32 -8.38 -7.48
C MET A 19 -2.94 -7.07 -6.78
N PRO A 20 -3.62 -6.64 -5.70
CA PRO A 20 -3.17 -5.42 -5.01
C PRO A 20 -1.73 -5.54 -4.53
N VAL A 21 -1.33 -6.70 -4.00
CA VAL A 21 0.04 -6.93 -3.55
C VAL A 21 1.01 -6.96 -4.73
N VAL A 22 0.64 -7.62 -5.82
CA VAL A 22 1.49 -7.70 -7.01
C VAL A 22 1.75 -6.30 -7.57
N LYS A 23 0.73 -5.48 -7.66
CA LYS A 23 0.87 -4.11 -8.13
C LYS A 23 1.69 -3.25 -7.18
N THR A 24 1.49 -3.41 -5.87
CA THR A 24 2.26 -2.71 -4.87
C THR A 24 3.74 -3.04 -5.00
N SER A 25 4.04 -4.32 -5.19
CA SER A 25 5.41 -4.81 -5.35
C SER A 25 6.12 -4.14 -6.52
N LYS A 26 5.40 -3.88 -7.59
CA LYS A 26 5.95 -3.20 -8.76
C LYS A 26 6.09 -1.69 -8.53
N GLU A 27 5.06 -1.08 -7.98
CA GLU A 27 5.03 0.38 -7.83
C GLU A 27 6.02 0.89 -6.79
N ILE A 28 6.27 0.09 -5.74
CA ILE A 28 7.21 0.50 -4.68
C ILE A 28 8.62 0.73 -5.23
N LYS A 29 8.97 0.04 -6.30
CA LYS A 29 10.29 0.18 -6.93
C LYS A 29 10.42 1.49 -7.68
N GLY A 30 9.31 2.14 -7.98
CA GLY A 30 9.30 3.42 -8.70
C GLY A 30 9.35 4.63 -7.79
N ILE A 31 9.30 4.45 -6.48
CA ILE A 31 9.41 5.58 -5.55
C ILE A 31 10.79 5.57 -4.89
N SER A 32 11.14 6.71 -4.32
CA SER A 32 12.43 6.87 -3.64
C SER A 32 12.47 6.08 -2.34
N VAL A 33 13.65 5.63 -1.96
CA VAL A 33 13.83 5.05 -0.62
C VAL A 33 13.53 6.15 0.41
N GLY A 34 12.68 5.83 1.36
CA GLY A 34 12.17 6.82 2.32
C GLY A 34 10.89 7.50 1.86
N GLY A 35 10.49 7.30 0.60
CA GLY A 35 9.23 7.82 0.10
C GLY A 35 8.05 6.99 0.54
N VAL A 36 6.86 7.55 0.40
CA VAL A 36 5.62 6.90 0.82
C VAL A 36 4.76 6.57 -0.40
N LEU A 37 4.25 5.35 -0.45
CA LEU A 37 3.31 4.91 -1.47
C LEU A 37 1.93 4.77 -0.83
N GLU A 38 0.95 5.46 -1.42
CA GLU A 38 -0.44 5.32 -1.03
C GLU A 38 -1.11 4.27 -1.91
N ILE A 39 -1.81 3.33 -1.30
CA ILE A 39 -2.49 2.26 -2.04
C ILE A 39 -3.97 2.28 -1.71
N LEU A 40 -4.80 2.27 -2.75
CA LEU A 40 -6.24 2.20 -2.61
C LEU A 40 -6.70 0.83 -3.08
N ALA A 41 -7.44 0.12 -2.24
CA ALA A 41 -7.92 -1.22 -2.57
C ALA A 41 -9.34 -1.42 -2.05
N THR A 42 -10.09 -2.30 -2.69
CA THR A 42 -11.47 -2.61 -2.29
C THR A 42 -11.65 -4.06 -1.87
N ASP A 43 -10.68 -4.92 -2.15
CA ASP A 43 -10.76 -6.32 -1.77
C ASP A 43 -10.59 -6.50 -0.25
N PRO A 44 -11.52 -7.19 0.43
CA PRO A 44 -11.42 -7.37 1.89
C PRO A 44 -10.15 -8.08 2.35
N GLY A 45 -9.55 -8.91 1.49
CA GLY A 45 -8.32 -9.63 1.83
C GLY A 45 -7.08 -8.76 1.75
N SER A 46 -7.18 -7.56 1.18
CA SER A 46 -5.99 -6.72 0.96
C SER A 46 -5.34 -6.26 2.27
N MET A 47 -6.13 -6.08 3.32
CA MET A 47 -5.58 -5.66 4.62
C MET A 47 -4.53 -6.66 5.12
N ALA A 48 -4.88 -7.95 5.14
CA ALA A 48 -3.96 -8.99 5.59
C ALA A 48 -2.80 -9.18 4.63
N ASP A 49 -3.09 -9.13 3.33
CA ASP A 49 -2.07 -9.36 2.30
C ASP A 49 -1.03 -8.25 2.28
N ILE A 50 -1.45 -7.00 2.33
CA ILE A 50 -0.53 -5.86 2.34
C ILE A 50 0.30 -5.86 3.62
N THR A 51 -0.33 -6.16 4.75
CA THR A 51 0.39 -6.24 6.03
C THR A 51 1.47 -7.32 5.98
N ALA A 52 1.13 -8.50 5.46
CA ALA A 52 2.09 -9.59 5.34
C ALA A 52 3.23 -9.22 4.37
N TRP A 53 2.89 -8.58 3.26
CA TRP A 53 3.88 -8.16 2.27
C TRP A 53 4.87 -7.15 2.85
N THR A 54 4.38 -6.17 3.63
CA THR A 54 5.28 -5.18 4.24
C THR A 54 6.25 -5.84 5.21
N ARG A 55 5.79 -6.82 5.97
CA ARG A 55 6.67 -7.59 6.86
C ARG A 55 7.72 -8.36 6.10
N SER A 56 7.30 -9.04 5.03
CA SER A 56 8.22 -9.87 4.25
C SER A 56 9.31 -9.07 3.57
N THR A 57 8.98 -7.87 3.11
CA THR A 57 9.91 -7.04 2.36
C THR A 57 10.72 -6.10 3.22
N GLY A 58 10.34 -5.93 4.48
CA GLY A 58 11.01 -4.99 5.38
C GLY A 58 10.60 -3.54 5.19
N ASN A 59 9.63 -3.28 4.33
CA ASN A 59 9.08 -1.93 4.21
C ASN A 59 8.19 -1.61 5.40
N GLU A 60 7.89 -0.35 5.59
CA GLU A 60 7.16 0.08 6.77
C GLU A 60 5.72 0.46 6.44
N LEU A 61 4.77 -0.19 7.09
CA LEU A 61 3.36 0.18 6.97
C LEU A 61 3.08 1.30 7.96
N LEU A 62 2.95 2.52 7.44
CA LEU A 62 2.75 3.70 8.29
C LEU A 62 1.32 3.81 8.77
N LYS A 63 0.36 3.47 7.91
CA LYS A 63 -1.05 3.61 8.23
C LYS A 63 -1.87 2.69 7.35
N ALA A 64 -2.92 2.13 7.92
CA ALA A 64 -3.91 1.39 7.18
C ALA A 64 -5.28 1.82 7.71
N GLU A 65 -6.15 2.27 6.81
CA GLU A 65 -7.47 2.71 7.22
C GLU A 65 -8.54 2.20 6.25
N LYS A 66 -9.77 2.11 6.73
CA LYS A 66 -10.91 1.68 5.96
C LYS A 66 -12.01 2.73 6.04
N GLY A 67 -12.55 3.10 4.89
CA GLY A 67 -13.70 4.02 4.84
C GLY A 67 -14.45 3.82 3.55
N ASP A 68 -15.78 3.76 3.62
CA ASP A 68 -16.66 3.65 2.45
C ASP A 68 -16.30 2.52 1.49
N GLY A 69 -15.90 1.36 2.04
CA GLY A 69 -15.55 0.20 1.24
C GLY A 69 -14.18 0.27 0.58
N VAL A 70 -13.39 1.30 0.86
CA VAL A 70 -12.05 1.45 0.32
C VAL A 70 -11.04 1.34 1.45
N PHE A 71 -10.01 0.54 1.24
CA PHE A 71 -8.87 0.42 2.15
C PHE A 71 -7.76 1.31 1.65
N LYS A 72 -7.18 2.12 2.51
CA LYS A 72 -6.04 2.98 2.18
C LYS A 72 -4.84 2.54 2.99
N PHE A 73 -3.73 2.34 2.30
CA PHE A 73 -2.47 1.94 2.94
C PHE A 73 -1.40 2.96 2.61
N TYR A 74 -0.59 3.30 3.59
CA TYR A 74 0.55 4.19 3.41
C TYR A 74 1.80 3.42 3.79
N ILE A 75 2.65 3.15 2.82
CA ILE A 75 3.83 2.32 3.00
C ILE A 75 5.07 3.12 2.67
N ARG A 76 6.03 3.15 3.60
CA ARG A 76 7.31 3.80 3.36
C ARG A 76 8.30 2.77 2.84
N ARG A 77 8.95 3.11 1.72
CA ARG A 77 9.98 2.27 1.15
C ARG A 77 11.26 2.37 1.99
N VAL A 78 11.72 1.25 2.51
CA VAL A 78 12.89 1.19 3.39
C VAL A 78 14.14 0.72 2.65
N ASN A 79 13.96 -0.14 1.64
CA ASN A 79 15.12 -0.68 0.92
C ASN A 79 14.88 -0.82 -0.56
#